data_43043e8f2455ce222e933689a90338e9
#
_entry.id   43043e8f2455ce222e933689a90338e9
#
_cell.length_a   1.000
_cell.length_b   1.000
_cell.length_c   1.000
_cell.angle_alpha   90.00
_cell.angle_beta   90.00
_cell.angle_gamma   90.00
#
_symmetry.space_group_name_H-M   'P 1'
#
loop_
_entity.id
_entity.type
_entity.pdbx_description
1 polymer ?
#
loop_
_entity_poly.entity_id
_entity_poly.type
_entity_poly.pdbx_seq_one_letter_code
_entity_poly.pdbx_strand_id
1 'polypeptide(L)'
;MKRLAEIIKPYLRLLRVGNLAFTAILLYVMEKWVAVPLLQTAQFREQMPWWVLVLLIISTVMIAAGGYVINDYFDVKIDRINRPDDMVVTRHISREGAMRLSMILSGIGVVTGLAAAWWAHSWTLMMVYVVIPGLLWFYSASYKRQLLVGNIVVAFVTALVPLLVAIANADYLRHLYGETLAYTPIVGELYICLGGFALFAFLTTTAREMMKDIEDIEGDREMECRTMPIVWGVRTSQIIITLLLGCTAILVGYINFFVLPFPHDWQTFSTRYAV
;
A
#
# COMPACT_ATOMS: atom_id res chain seq x y z
N MET A 1 2.11 2.81 -34.48
CA MET A 1 1.55 2.40 -33.19
C MET A 1 2.25 1.19 -32.59
N LYS A 2 2.47 0.06 -33.30
CA LYS A 2 3.16 -1.15 -32.75
C LYS A 2 4.54 -0.85 -32.16
N ARG A 3 5.39 -0.10 -32.89
CA ARG A 3 6.76 0.24 -32.44
C ARG A 3 6.81 1.12 -31.17
N LEU A 4 5.83 2.01 -30.99
CA LEU A 4 5.71 2.84 -29.79
C LEU A 4 5.26 2.00 -28.59
N ALA A 5 4.34 1.06 -28.81
CA ALA A 5 3.87 0.13 -27.77
C ALA A 5 5.00 -0.79 -27.27
N GLU A 6 5.88 -1.24 -28.17
CA GLU A 6 7.07 -2.06 -27.82
C GLU A 6 8.08 -1.28 -26.96
N ILE A 7 8.22 0.03 -27.17
CA ILE A 7 9.10 0.88 -26.37
C ILE A 7 8.48 1.17 -24.98
N ILE A 8 7.18 1.44 -24.92
CA ILE A 8 6.50 1.86 -23.69
C ILE A 8 6.24 0.67 -22.75
N LYS A 9 5.91 -0.51 -23.29
CA LYS A 9 5.55 -1.71 -22.51
C LYS A 9 6.54 -2.08 -21.40
N PRO A 10 7.86 -2.08 -21.60
CA PRO A 10 8.83 -2.34 -20.52
C PRO A 10 8.72 -1.34 -19.37
N TYR A 11 8.54 -0.05 -19.65
CA TYR A 11 8.43 0.99 -18.62
C TYR A 11 7.11 0.87 -17.84
N LEU A 12 6.00 0.54 -18.51
CA LEU A 12 4.72 0.27 -17.83
C LEU A 12 4.84 -0.93 -16.88
N ARG A 13 5.62 -1.95 -17.26
CA ARG A 13 5.93 -3.11 -16.41
C ARG A 13 6.81 -2.71 -15.23
N LEU A 14 7.90 -1.98 -15.47
CA LEU A 14 8.82 -1.48 -14.44
C LEU A 14 8.08 -0.69 -13.35
N LEU A 15 7.16 0.19 -13.77
CA LEU A 15 6.35 1.00 -12.88
C LEU A 15 5.19 0.23 -12.25
N ARG A 16 4.89 -0.97 -12.73
CA ARG A 16 3.73 -1.77 -12.29
C ARG A 16 2.43 -0.96 -12.32
N VAL A 17 2.15 -0.32 -13.48
CA VAL A 17 1.08 0.68 -13.65
C VAL A 17 -0.28 0.19 -13.15
N GLY A 18 -0.60 -1.10 -13.28
CA GLY A 18 -1.83 -1.68 -12.71
C GLY A 18 -1.92 -1.49 -11.19
N ASN A 19 -0.82 -1.71 -10.46
CA ASN A 19 -0.79 -1.52 -9.00
C ASN A 19 -0.89 -0.02 -8.64
N LEU A 20 -0.25 0.86 -9.42
CA LEU A 20 -0.34 2.31 -9.22
C LEU A 20 -1.77 2.82 -9.45
N ALA A 21 -2.43 2.35 -10.52
CA ALA A 21 -3.82 2.67 -10.79
C ALA A 21 -4.75 2.19 -9.68
N PHE A 22 -4.54 0.95 -9.20
CA PHE A 22 -5.28 0.43 -8.06
C PHE A 22 -5.09 1.28 -6.80
N THR A 23 -3.86 1.68 -6.48
CA THR A 23 -3.57 2.56 -5.33
C THR A 23 -4.27 3.91 -5.45
N ALA A 24 -4.26 4.51 -6.65
CA ALA A 24 -4.95 5.78 -6.90
C ALA A 24 -6.47 5.64 -6.73
N ILE A 25 -7.07 4.58 -7.30
CA ILE A 25 -8.50 4.27 -7.17
C ILE A 25 -8.85 4.00 -5.70
N LEU A 26 -8.01 3.25 -4.97
CA LEU A 26 -8.24 2.93 -3.56
C LEU A 26 -8.30 4.20 -2.71
N LEU A 27 -7.34 5.12 -2.85
CA LEU A 27 -7.36 6.41 -2.14
C LEU A 27 -8.60 7.23 -2.46
N TYR A 28 -8.98 7.28 -3.75
CA TYR A 28 -10.18 7.98 -4.18
C TYR A 28 -11.46 7.38 -3.56
N VAL A 29 -11.59 6.05 -3.59
CA VAL A 29 -12.73 5.32 -3.03
C VAL A 29 -12.78 5.48 -1.52
N MET A 30 -11.65 5.35 -0.82
CA MET A 30 -11.59 5.53 0.64
C MET A 30 -12.03 6.94 1.05
N GLU A 31 -11.65 7.97 0.30
CA GLU A 31 -12.09 9.33 0.58
C GLU A 31 -13.58 9.50 0.24
N LYS A 32 -13.98 9.23 -1.01
CA LYS A 32 -15.30 9.60 -1.52
C LYS A 32 -16.43 8.69 -1.07
N TRP A 33 -16.13 7.42 -0.80
CA TRP A 33 -17.16 6.42 -0.50
C TRP A 33 -17.11 5.92 0.95
N VAL A 34 -16.07 6.29 1.71
CA VAL A 34 -15.95 5.92 3.11
C VAL A 34 -15.86 7.17 4.01
N ALA A 35 -14.81 7.99 3.88
CA ALA A 35 -14.60 9.13 4.76
C ALA A 35 -15.68 10.20 4.59
N VAL A 36 -15.96 10.66 3.37
CA VAL A 36 -16.96 11.71 3.10
C VAL A 36 -18.37 11.31 3.57
N PRO A 37 -18.92 10.12 3.24
CA PRO A 37 -20.23 9.72 3.77
C PRO A 37 -20.29 9.64 5.30
N LEU A 38 -19.20 9.16 5.94
CA LEU A 38 -19.11 9.11 7.40
C LEU A 38 -19.19 10.52 8.00
N LEU A 39 -18.44 11.47 7.46
CA LEU A 39 -18.49 12.88 7.89
C LEU A 39 -19.86 13.51 7.68
N GLN A 40 -20.51 13.24 6.54
CA GLN A 40 -21.84 13.76 6.25
C GLN A 40 -22.91 13.21 7.22
N THR A 41 -22.84 11.92 7.52
CA THR A 41 -23.74 11.28 8.51
C THR A 41 -23.56 11.89 9.89
N ALA A 42 -22.33 12.25 10.26
CA ALA A 42 -22.01 12.95 11.51
C ALA A 42 -22.25 14.47 11.45
N GLN A 43 -22.92 14.98 10.39
CA GLN A 43 -23.30 16.39 10.20
C GLN A 43 -22.10 17.36 10.01
N PHE A 44 -20.92 16.84 9.68
CA PHE A 44 -19.78 17.69 9.31
C PHE A 44 -19.92 18.14 7.84
N ARG A 45 -20.11 19.44 7.62
CA ARG A 45 -20.25 20.03 6.27
C ARG A 45 -18.91 20.31 5.62
N GLU A 46 -17.94 20.75 6.43
CA GLU A 46 -16.58 21.05 5.95
C GLU A 46 -15.82 19.75 5.71
N GLN A 47 -15.31 19.61 4.50
CA GLN A 47 -14.56 18.46 4.05
C GLN A 47 -13.18 18.90 3.58
N MET A 48 -12.23 17.96 3.61
CA MET A 48 -10.91 18.20 3.02
C MET A 48 -11.04 18.61 1.55
N PRO A 49 -10.37 19.69 1.11
CA PRO A 49 -10.42 20.16 -0.26
C PRO A 49 -10.02 19.05 -1.29
N TRP A 50 -10.75 18.93 -2.39
CA TRP A 50 -10.53 17.88 -3.38
C TRP A 50 -9.10 17.83 -3.94
N TRP A 51 -8.44 18.98 -4.05
CA TRP A 51 -7.07 19.06 -4.56
C TRP A 51 -6.04 18.51 -3.55
N VAL A 52 -6.33 18.50 -2.24
CA VAL A 52 -5.51 17.81 -1.24
C VAL A 52 -5.55 16.30 -1.49
N LEU A 53 -6.72 15.73 -1.79
CA LEU A 53 -6.83 14.34 -2.21
C LEU A 53 -5.99 14.05 -3.46
N VAL A 54 -6.01 14.95 -4.44
CA VAL A 54 -5.18 14.79 -5.66
C VAL A 54 -3.69 14.78 -5.30
N LEU A 55 -3.25 15.65 -4.40
CA LEU A 55 -1.86 15.65 -3.92
C LEU A 55 -1.51 14.37 -3.15
N LEU A 56 -2.41 13.83 -2.32
CA LEU A 56 -2.26 12.55 -1.63
C LEU A 56 -2.10 11.40 -2.63
N ILE A 57 -2.93 11.37 -3.67
CA ILE A 57 -2.86 10.36 -4.72
C ILE A 57 -1.54 10.46 -5.48
N ILE A 58 -1.16 11.64 -5.94
CA ILE A 58 0.08 11.84 -6.71
C ILE A 58 1.28 11.43 -5.85
N SER A 59 1.36 11.88 -4.60
CA SER A 59 2.49 11.59 -3.72
C SER A 59 2.63 10.09 -3.47
N THR A 60 1.54 9.41 -3.13
CA THR A 60 1.54 7.98 -2.83
C THR A 60 1.91 7.15 -4.07
N VAL A 61 1.34 7.49 -5.24
CA VAL A 61 1.64 6.83 -6.51
C VAL A 61 3.09 7.04 -6.92
N MET A 62 3.63 8.25 -6.78
CA MET A 62 5.02 8.55 -7.16
C MET A 62 6.03 7.85 -6.23
N ILE A 63 5.78 7.82 -4.92
CA ILE A 63 6.62 7.08 -3.97
C ILE A 63 6.56 5.58 -4.26
N ALA A 64 5.38 5.02 -4.50
CA ALA A 64 5.22 3.61 -4.85
C ALA A 64 5.94 3.26 -6.16
N ALA A 65 5.82 4.10 -7.19
CA ALA A 65 6.53 3.94 -8.45
C ALA A 65 8.05 3.97 -8.26
N GLY A 66 8.58 4.92 -7.49
CA GLY A 66 9.98 4.98 -7.09
C GLY A 66 10.43 3.73 -6.35
N GLY A 67 9.58 3.21 -5.46
CA GLY A 67 9.77 1.96 -4.72
C GLY A 67 9.86 0.73 -5.63
N TYR A 68 9.02 0.62 -6.66
CA TYR A 68 9.11 -0.47 -7.63
C TYR A 68 10.40 -0.42 -8.44
N VAL A 69 10.79 0.77 -8.90
CA VAL A 69 12.02 0.95 -9.67
C VAL A 69 13.27 0.62 -8.84
N ILE A 70 13.33 1.06 -7.58
CA ILE A 70 14.48 0.75 -6.71
C ILE A 70 14.51 -0.74 -6.32
N ASN A 71 13.36 -1.39 -6.19
CA ASN A 71 13.31 -2.82 -5.96
C ASN A 71 13.93 -3.59 -7.14
N ASP A 72 13.50 -3.31 -8.37
CA ASP A 72 14.05 -3.96 -9.58
C ASP A 72 15.53 -3.62 -9.80
N TYR A 73 16.02 -2.44 -9.36
CA TYR A 73 17.44 -2.08 -9.36
C TYR A 73 18.27 -3.02 -8.47
N PHE A 74 17.80 -3.35 -7.27
CA PHE A 74 18.49 -4.25 -6.35
C PHE A 74 18.32 -5.72 -6.72
N ASP A 75 17.21 -6.07 -7.41
CA ASP A 75 16.84 -7.44 -7.76
C ASP A 75 17.47 -7.97 -9.05
N VAL A 76 18.26 -7.18 -9.77
CA VAL A 76 18.84 -7.58 -11.07
C VAL A 76 19.48 -8.97 -11.07
N LYS A 77 20.13 -9.39 -9.97
CA LYS A 77 20.74 -10.72 -9.88
C LYS A 77 19.71 -11.83 -9.65
N ILE A 78 18.75 -11.58 -8.78
CA ILE A 78 17.65 -12.51 -8.44
C ILE A 78 16.75 -12.70 -9.66
N ASP A 79 16.32 -11.60 -10.29
CA ASP A 79 15.44 -11.61 -11.45
C ASP A 79 16.07 -12.31 -12.66
N ARG A 80 17.41 -12.30 -12.77
CA ARG A 80 18.10 -13.04 -13.83
C ARG A 80 17.88 -14.55 -13.72
N ILE A 81 17.63 -15.06 -12.54
CA ILE A 81 17.36 -16.48 -12.25
C ILE A 81 15.86 -16.75 -12.35
N ASN A 82 15.07 -16.01 -11.58
CA ASN A 82 13.65 -16.28 -11.43
C ASN A 82 12.81 -15.82 -12.64
N ARG A 83 13.15 -14.69 -13.28
CA ARG A 83 12.32 -14.04 -14.32
C ARG A 83 13.17 -13.38 -15.41
N PRO A 84 14.05 -14.13 -16.10
CA PRO A 84 15.00 -13.55 -17.08
C PRO A 84 14.30 -12.77 -18.19
N ASP A 85 13.15 -13.21 -18.67
CA ASP A 85 12.42 -12.56 -19.77
C ASP A 85 11.67 -11.29 -19.38
N ASP A 86 11.43 -11.10 -18.09
CA ASP A 86 10.69 -9.96 -17.56
C ASP A 86 11.59 -8.79 -17.13
N MET A 87 12.90 -8.96 -17.16
CA MET A 87 13.87 -7.94 -16.74
C MET A 87 13.79 -6.69 -17.60
N VAL A 88 13.61 -5.54 -16.96
CA VAL A 88 13.63 -4.22 -17.59
C VAL A 88 14.95 -3.50 -17.30
N VAL A 89 15.39 -3.52 -16.04
CA VAL A 89 16.70 -2.98 -15.66
C VAL A 89 17.80 -3.82 -16.28
N THR A 90 18.77 -3.18 -16.88
CA THR A 90 19.87 -3.71 -17.71
C THR A 90 19.51 -4.06 -19.15
N ARG A 91 18.24 -4.33 -19.50
CA ARG A 91 17.80 -4.58 -20.88
C ARG A 91 17.28 -3.33 -21.58
N HIS A 92 16.45 -2.54 -20.90
CA HIS A 92 15.78 -1.36 -21.47
C HIS A 92 16.20 -0.05 -20.79
N ILE A 93 16.63 -0.10 -19.53
CA ILE A 93 17.17 1.03 -18.79
C ILE A 93 18.48 0.63 -18.10
N SER A 94 19.47 1.49 -18.10
CA SER A 94 20.71 1.24 -17.35
C SER A 94 20.46 1.26 -15.84
N ARG A 95 21.34 0.61 -15.06
CA ARG A 95 21.24 0.63 -13.60
C ARG A 95 21.26 2.06 -13.05
N GLU A 96 22.15 2.92 -13.57
CA GLU A 96 22.18 4.33 -13.19
C GLU A 96 20.90 5.07 -13.57
N GLY A 97 20.33 4.77 -14.74
CA GLY A 97 19.04 5.31 -15.18
C GLY A 97 17.90 4.92 -14.26
N ALA A 98 17.83 3.66 -13.85
CA ALA A 98 16.84 3.17 -12.89
C ALA A 98 16.99 3.86 -11.52
N MET A 99 18.22 4.00 -11.01
CA MET A 99 18.49 4.71 -9.78
C MET A 99 18.02 6.17 -9.84
N ARG A 100 18.38 6.90 -10.92
CA ARG A 100 17.96 8.30 -11.11
C ARG A 100 16.45 8.41 -11.22
N LEU A 101 15.79 7.51 -11.97
CA LEU A 101 14.33 7.48 -12.10
C LEU A 101 13.65 7.27 -10.75
N SER A 102 14.12 6.32 -9.94
CA SER A 102 13.58 6.09 -8.59
C SER A 102 13.72 7.33 -7.71
N MET A 103 14.88 8.00 -7.72
CA MET A 103 15.10 9.22 -6.94
C MET A 103 14.18 10.38 -7.38
N ILE A 104 14.00 10.56 -8.70
CA ILE A 104 13.12 11.60 -9.24
C ILE A 104 11.66 11.34 -8.83
N LEU A 105 11.18 10.11 -9.03
CA LEU A 105 9.80 9.74 -8.68
C LEU A 105 9.56 9.91 -7.18
N SER A 106 10.45 9.38 -6.34
CA SER A 106 10.35 9.52 -4.89
C SER A 106 10.44 10.99 -4.45
N GLY A 107 11.32 11.78 -5.07
CA GLY A 107 11.44 13.22 -4.80
C GLY A 107 10.15 13.99 -5.14
N ILE A 108 9.56 13.74 -6.31
CA ILE A 108 8.25 14.32 -6.67
C ILE A 108 7.19 13.90 -5.65
N GLY A 109 7.16 12.61 -5.27
CA GLY A 109 6.23 12.11 -4.29
C GLY A 109 6.38 12.76 -2.91
N VAL A 110 7.62 12.96 -2.43
CA VAL A 110 7.88 13.65 -1.16
C VAL A 110 7.41 15.10 -1.23
N VAL A 111 7.78 15.85 -2.28
CA VAL A 111 7.40 17.27 -2.41
C VAL A 111 5.88 17.43 -2.45
N THR A 112 5.18 16.62 -3.25
CA THR A 112 3.71 16.66 -3.33
C THR A 112 3.05 16.18 -2.04
N GLY A 113 3.66 15.20 -1.36
CA GLY A 113 3.18 14.71 -0.07
C GLY A 113 3.34 15.74 1.06
N LEU A 114 4.46 16.44 1.10
CA LEU A 114 4.65 17.56 2.03
C LEU A 114 3.66 18.70 1.77
N ALA A 115 3.37 19.00 0.49
CA ALA A 115 2.33 19.97 0.14
C ALA A 115 0.95 19.50 0.63
N ALA A 116 0.59 18.23 0.39
CA ALA A 116 -0.67 17.67 0.90
C ALA A 116 -0.76 17.76 2.44
N ALA A 117 0.31 17.38 3.13
CA ALA A 117 0.40 17.42 4.59
C ALA A 117 0.30 18.84 5.15
N TRP A 118 0.92 19.80 4.50
CA TRP A 118 0.82 21.22 4.85
C TRP A 118 -0.63 21.72 4.82
N TRP A 119 -1.33 21.41 3.73
CA TRP A 119 -2.72 21.84 3.57
C TRP A 119 -3.73 21.05 4.41
N ALA A 120 -3.39 19.80 4.74
CA ALA A 120 -4.16 19.01 5.71
C ALA A 120 -3.80 19.37 7.17
N HIS A 121 -2.86 20.29 7.40
CA HIS A 121 -2.32 20.66 8.72
C HIS A 121 -1.83 19.46 9.54
N SER A 122 -1.23 18.47 8.85
CA SER A 122 -0.87 17.18 9.43
C SER A 122 0.64 16.96 9.53
N TRP A 123 1.18 17.04 10.75
CA TRP A 123 2.56 16.66 11.05
C TRP A 123 2.79 15.15 10.82
N THR A 124 1.78 14.34 11.10
CA THR A 124 1.85 12.88 10.90
C THR A 124 2.06 12.53 9.42
N LEU A 125 1.32 13.17 8.51
CA LEU A 125 1.52 12.98 7.07
C LEU A 125 2.90 13.46 6.61
N MET A 126 3.40 14.58 7.13
CA MET A 126 4.76 15.06 6.82
C MET A 126 5.79 14.00 7.16
N MET A 127 5.72 13.41 8.36
CA MET A 127 6.62 12.33 8.78
C MET A 127 6.49 11.10 7.90
N VAL A 128 5.27 10.68 7.58
CA VAL A 128 5.04 9.51 6.70
C VAL A 128 5.71 9.72 5.34
N TYR A 129 5.49 10.86 4.68
CA TYR A 129 6.04 11.12 3.34
C TYR A 129 7.57 11.28 3.31
N VAL A 130 8.19 11.64 4.41
CA VAL A 130 9.66 11.69 4.54
C VAL A 130 10.24 10.30 4.83
N VAL A 131 9.60 9.53 5.71
CA VAL A 131 10.13 8.25 6.19
C VAL A 131 9.92 7.10 5.19
N ILE A 132 8.76 7.03 4.53
CA ILE A 132 8.40 5.89 3.68
C ILE A 132 9.36 5.67 2.50
N PRO A 133 9.84 6.68 1.76
CA PRO A 133 10.82 6.45 0.69
C PRO A 133 12.12 5.80 1.21
N GLY A 134 12.60 6.24 2.37
CA GLY A 134 13.74 5.62 3.05
C GLY A 134 13.48 4.16 3.44
N LEU A 135 12.30 3.89 4.00
CA LEU A 135 11.87 2.52 4.35
C LEU A 135 11.82 1.59 3.13
N LEU A 136 11.29 2.06 1.99
CA LEU A 136 11.25 1.30 0.73
C LEU A 136 12.65 1.06 0.18
N TRP A 137 13.58 2.02 0.35
CA TRP A 137 14.97 1.83 0.00
C TRP A 137 15.61 0.72 0.84
N PHE A 138 15.50 0.80 2.19
CA PHE A 138 16.07 -0.22 3.10
C PHE A 138 15.40 -1.59 2.89
N TYR A 139 14.10 -1.62 2.61
CA TYR A 139 13.41 -2.83 2.22
C TYR A 139 14.08 -3.47 1.01
N SER A 140 14.28 -2.71 -0.07
CA SER A 140 14.85 -3.22 -1.32
C SER A 140 16.32 -3.63 -1.18
N ALA A 141 17.09 -2.90 -0.37
CA ALA A 141 18.51 -3.16 -0.16
C ALA A 141 18.80 -4.35 0.78
N SER A 142 17.98 -4.54 1.83
CA SER A 142 18.31 -5.46 2.92
C SER A 142 17.13 -6.25 3.46
N TYR A 143 16.01 -5.61 3.83
CA TYR A 143 14.96 -6.23 4.64
C TYR A 143 14.25 -7.38 3.94
N LYS A 144 14.06 -7.31 2.63
CA LYS A 144 13.44 -8.38 1.83
C LYS A 144 14.20 -9.72 1.85
N ARG A 145 15.49 -9.70 2.25
CA ARG A 145 16.31 -10.91 2.38
C ARG A 145 16.24 -11.55 3.77
N GLN A 146 15.51 -10.95 4.69
CA GLN A 146 15.40 -11.37 6.07
C GLN A 146 14.06 -12.05 6.33
N LEU A 147 14.09 -13.05 7.22
CA LEU A 147 12.89 -13.83 7.58
C LEU A 147 11.75 -12.92 8.04
N LEU A 148 10.66 -12.89 7.29
CA LEU A 148 9.42 -12.14 7.53
C LEU A 148 9.55 -10.62 7.57
N VAL A 149 10.75 -10.06 7.79
CA VAL A 149 10.91 -8.60 7.93
C VAL A 149 10.45 -7.89 6.66
N GLY A 150 10.87 -8.37 5.49
CA GLY A 150 10.45 -7.81 4.21
C GLY A 150 8.94 -7.87 4.00
N ASN A 151 8.33 -9.02 4.27
CA ASN A 151 6.88 -9.23 4.12
C ASN A 151 6.08 -8.25 5.00
N ILE A 152 6.50 -8.09 6.27
CA ILE A 152 5.87 -7.16 7.22
C ILE A 152 6.03 -5.71 6.77
N VAL A 153 7.21 -5.31 6.30
CA VAL A 153 7.47 -3.93 5.85
C VAL A 153 6.57 -3.57 4.66
N VAL A 154 6.48 -4.44 3.64
CA VAL A 154 5.59 -4.18 2.48
C VAL A 154 4.14 -4.14 2.90
N ALA A 155 3.71 -5.09 3.75
CA ALA A 155 2.35 -5.12 4.27
C ALA A 155 2.00 -3.87 5.07
N PHE A 156 2.92 -3.39 5.91
CA PHE A 156 2.77 -2.14 6.67
C PHE A 156 2.62 -0.93 5.74
N VAL A 157 3.50 -0.78 4.75
CA VAL A 157 3.42 0.33 3.78
C VAL A 157 2.10 0.29 3.00
N THR A 158 1.64 -0.90 2.62
CA THR A 158 0.35 -1.06 1.93
C THR A 158 -0.83 -0.71 2.83
N ALA A 159 -0.77 -1.10 4.11
CA ALA A 159 -1.79 -0.77 5.10
C ALA A 159 -1.87 0.74 5.42
N LEU A 160 -0.79 1.48 5.24
CA LEU A 160 -0.82 2.94 5.40
C LEU A 160 -1.71 3.63 4.37
N VAL A 161 -1.92 3.05 3.16
CA VAL A 161 -2.67 3.71 2.08
C VAL A 161 -4.07 4.15 2.52
N PRO A 162 -4.96 3.29 3.05
CA PRO A 162 -6.25 3.75 3.59
C PRO A 162 -6.09 4.66 4.82
N LEU A 163 -5.05 4.47 5.65
CA LEU A 163 -4.82 5.32 6.82
C LEU A 163 -4.38 6.75 6.46
N LEU A 164 -3.74 6.98 5.30
CA LEU A 164 -3.43 8.34 4.84
C LEU A 164 -4.70 9.19 4.72
N VAL A 165 -5.80 8.60 4.27
CA VAL A 165 -7.10 9.27 4.18
C VAL A 165 -7.65 9.59 5.57
N ALA A 166 -7.57 8.64 6.52
CA ALA A 166 -8.00 8.85 7.90
C ALA A 166 -7.22 9.99 8.57
N ILE A 167 -5.88 9.96 8.46
CA ILE A 167 -4.98 10.94 9.05
C ILE A 167 -5.27 12.33 8.46
N ALA A 168 -5.37 12.43 7.12
CA ALA A 168 -5.61 13.70 6.44
C ALA A 168 -6.93 14.35 6.89
N ASN A 169 -8.02 13.58 6.91
CA ASN A 169 -9.32 14.08 7.33
C ASN A 169 -9.34 14.42 8.83
N ALA A 170 -8.80 13.54 9.69
CA ALA A 170 -8.77 13.78 11.13
C ALA A 170 -7.99 15.04 11.49
N ASP A 171 -6.81 15.26 10.90
CA ASP A 171 -5.98 16.42 11.21
C ASP A 171 -6.57 17.70 10.59
N TYR A 172 -7.16 17.63 9.40
CA TYR A 172 -7.89 18.73 8.79
C TYR A 172 -9.09 19.18 9.66
N LEU A 173 -9.87 18.22 10.17
CA LEU A 173 -10.98 18.52 11.09
C LEU A 173 -10.49 19.11 12.41
N ARG A 174 -9.38 18.59 12.97
CA ARG A 174 -8.78 19.16 14.18
C ARG A 174 -8.36 20.61 13.98
N HIS A 175 -7.84 20.94 12.81
CA HIS A 175 -7.49 22.32 12.48
C HIS A 175 -8.74 23.22 12.40
N LEU A 176 -9.84 22.76 11.83
CA LEU A 176 -11.07 23.55 11.67
C LEU A 176 -11.86 23.71 12.95
N TYR A 177 -12.02 22.65 13.72
CA TYR A 177 -12.95 22.60 14.87
C TYR A 177 -12.25 22.66 16.23
N GLY A 178 -10.92 22.54 16.25
CA GLY A 178 -10.15 22.65 17.50
C GLY A 178 -10.61 21.66 18.58
N GLU A 179 -10.71 22.14 19.80
CA GLU A 179 -11.10 21.32 20.97
C GLU A 179 -12.53 20.78 20.90
N THR A 180 -13.42 21.42 20.16
CA THR A 180 -14.81 20.96 20.04
C THR A 180 -14.91 19.59 19.38
N LEU A 181 -13.94 19.23 18.56
CA LEU A 181 -13.87 17.91 17.94
C LEU A 181 -13.70 16.78 18.97
N ALA A 182 -13.06 17.04 20.10
CA ALA A 182 -12.86 16.04 21.16
C ALA A 182 -14.17 15.54 21.80
N TYR A 183 -15.26 16.31 21.68
CA TYR A 183 -16.59 15.91 22.17
C TYR A 183 -17.38 15.06 21.15
N THR A 184 -16.78 14.73 20.01
CA THR A 184 -17.41 13.94 18.96
C THR A 184 -16.67 12.61 18.74
N PRO A 185 -17.33 11.51 18.39
CA PRO A 185 -16.68 10.22 18.11
C PRO A 185 -16.02 10.18 16.73
N ILE A 186 -16.21 11.18 15.88
CA ILE A 186 -15.91 11.12 14.44
C ILE A 186 -14.46 10.74 14.11
N VAL A 187 -13.48 11.24 14.84
CA VAL A 187 -12.07 10.89 14.63
C VAL A 187 -11.83 9.40 14.91
N GLY A 188 -12.43 8.90 16.02
CA GLY A 188 -12.39 7.48 16.34
C GLY A 188 -13.07 6.61 15.26
N GLU A 189 -14.22 7.04 14.77
CA GLU A 189 -14.97 6.34 13.72
C GLU A 189 -14.19 6.29 12.40
N LEU A 190 -13.53 7.40 12.00
CA LEU A 190 -12.64 7.43 10.84
C LEU A 190 -11.51 6.39 10.96
N TYR A 191 -10.83 6.37 12.12
CA TYR A 191 -9.74 5.42 12.35
C TYR A 191 -10.22 3.96 12.47
N ILE A 192 -11.39 3.71 13.05
CA ILE A 192 -11.96 2.36 13.14
C ILE A 192 -12.32 1.87 11.73
N CYS A 193 -13.01 2.68 10.95
CA CYS A 193 -13.48 2.29 9.63
C CYS A 193 -12.31 2.10 8.65
N LEU A 194 -11.47 3.12 8.48
CA LEU A 194 -10.32 3.05 7.56
C LEU A 194 -9.21 2.13 8.08
N GLY A 195 -9.08 2.00 9.40
CA GLY A 195 -8.20 1.05 10.07
C GLY A 195 -8.61 -0.41 9.82
N GLY A 196 -9.90 -0.70 9.71
CA GLY A 196 -10.39 -2.00 9.28
C GLY A 196 -9.91 -2.39 7.88
N PHE A 197 -10.00 -1.45 6.91
CA PHE A 197 -9.42 -1.64 5.57
C PHE A 197 -7.89 -1.77 5.61
N ALA A 198 -7.22 -1.00 6.47
CA ALA A 198 -5.77 -1.09 6.65
C ALA A 198 -5.34 -2.45 7.20
N LEU A 199 -6.05 -2.97 8.21
CA LEU A 199 -5.79 -4.30 8.77
C LEU A 199 -5.99 -5.39 7.73
N PHE A 200 -7.08 -5.33 6.95
CA PHE A 200 -7.32 -6.27 5.86
C PHE A 200 -6.20 -6.20 4.81
N ALA A 201 -5.80 -5.00 4.39
CA ALA A 201 -4.69 -4.79 3.46
C ALA A 201 -3.37 -5.35 4.02
N PHE A 202 -3.09 -5.16 5.32
CA PHE A 202 -1.92 -5.71 5.99
C PHE A 202 -1.87 -7.24 5.92
N LEU A 203 -2.97 -7.90 6.34
CA LEU A 203 -3.04 -9.36 6.41
C LEU A 203 -2.94 -10.01 5.02
N THR A 204 -3.69 -9.49 4.06
CA THR A 204 -3.71 -10.02 2.69
C THR A 204 -2.39 -9.76 1.96
N THR A 205 -1.77 -8.60 2.15
CA THR A 205 -0.45 -8.30 1.58
C THR A 205 0.62 -9.18 2.21
N THR A 206 0.58 -9.41 3.53
CA THR A 206 1.51 -10.33 4.21
C THR A 206 1.42 -11.73 3.59
N ALA A 207 0.22 -12.27 3.42
CA ALA A 207 0.02 -13.58 2.78
C ALA A 207 0.54 -13.59 1.34
N ARG A 208 0.27 -12.55 0.56
CA ARG A 208 0.74 -12.41 -0.83
C ARG A 208 2.26 -12.37 -0.93
N GLU A 209 2.94 -11.60 -0.07
CA GLU A 209 4.41 -11.54 -0.08
C GLU A 209 5.02 -12.90 0.35
N MET A 210 4.41 -13.60 1.32
CA MET A 210 4.83 -14.95 1.69
C MET A 210 4.65 -15.96 0.52
N MET A 211 3.58 -15.84 -0.28
CA MET A 211 3.39 -16.66 -1.48
C MET A 211 4.46 -16.36 -2.53
N LYS A 212 4.79 -15.08 -2.70
CA LYS A 212 5.84 -14.65 -3.61
C LYS A 212 7.22 -15.21 -3.23
N ASP A 213 7.55 -15.28 -1.94
CA ASP A 213 8.80 -15.91 -1.48
C ASP A 213 8.88 -17.40 -1.87
N ILE A 214 7.73 -18.12 -1.95
CA ILE A 214 7.70 -19.51 -2.43
C ILE A 214 7.96 -19.57 -3.94
N GLU A 215 7.42 -18.62 -4.71
CA GLU A 215 7.65 -18.54 -6.16
C GLU A 215 9.12 -18.22 -6.49
N ASP A 216 9.74 -17.36 -5.68
CA ASP A 216 11.09 -16.82 -5.92
C ASP A 216 12.21 -17.65 -5.24
N ILE A 217 11.90 -18.85 -4.68
CA ILE A 217 12.79 -19.66 -3.81
C ILE A 217 14.14 -20.02 -4.44
N GLU A 218 14.20 -20.22 -5.77
CA GLU A 218 15.44 -20.61 -6.45
C GLU A 218 16.45 -19.46 -6.45
N GLY A 219 16.05 -18.27 -6.88
CA GLY A 219 16.90 -17.09 -6.87
C GLY A 219 17.25 -16.62 -5.46
N ASP A 220 16.32 -16.71 -4.52
CA ASP A 220 16.54 -16.36 -3.13
C ASP A 220 17.60 -17.28 -2.49
N ARG A 221 17.56 -18.58 -2.80
CA ARG A 221 18.55 -19.56 -2.29
C ARG A 221 19.95 -19.28 -2.84
N GLU A 222 20.09 -18.97 -4.13
CA GLU A 222 21.39 -18.65 -4.73
C GLU A 222 21.98 -17.34 -4.20
N MET A 223 21.12 -16.43 -3.76
CA MET A 223 21.53 -15.14 -3.18
C MET A 223 21.63 -15.17 -1.65
N GLU A 224 21.60 -16.37 -1.04
CA GLU A 224 21.70 -16.59 0.40
C GLU A 224 20.66 -15.81 1.22
N CYS A 225 19.48 -15.57 0.64
CA CYS A 225 18.37 -14.94 1.34
C CYS A 225 17.81 -15.88 2.41
N ARG A 226 17.30 -15.32 3.50
CA ARG A 226 16.68 -16.08 4.61
C ARG A 226 15.18 -15.86 4.58
N THR A 227 14.53 -16.16 3.46
CA THR A 227 13.08 -16.08 3.35
C THR A 227 12.38 -17.27 4.03
N MET A 228 11.08 -17.13 4.31
CA MET A 228 10.31 -18.12 5.07
C MET A 228 10.39 -19.54 4.45
N PRO A 229 10.20 -19.74 3.11
CA PRO A 229 10.28 -21.07 2.53
C PRO A 229 11.68 -21.69 2.56
N ILE A 230 12.74 -20.87 2.65
CA ILE A 230 14.13 -21.36 2.79
C ILE A 230 14.39 -21.83 4.22
N VAL A 231 13.90 -21.07 5.22
CA VAL A 231 14.20 -21.35 6.64
C VAL A 231 13.27 -22.44 7.20
N TRP A 232 11.97 -22.40 6.90
CA TRP A 232 10.96 -23.30 7.47
C TRP A 232 10.45 -24.36 6.48
N GLY A 233 10.84 -24.28 5.22
CA GLY A 233 10.39 -25.17 4.15
C GLY A 233 9.05 -24.73 3.54
N VAL A 234 8.83 -25.14 2.28
CA VAL A 234 7.66 -24.75 1.48
C VAL A 234 6.35 -25.20 2.14
N ARG A 235 6.29 -26.43 2.66
CA ARG A 235 5.05 -26.99 3.25
C ARG A 235 4.61 -26.21 4.50
N THR A 236 5.55 -25.87 5.37
CA THR A 236 5.27 -25.06 6.56
C THR A 236 4.79 -23.67 6.17
N SER A 237 5.43 -23.06 5.15
CA SER A 237 5.03 -21.77 4.60
C SER A 237 3.61 -21.78 4.07
N GLN A 238 3.22 -22.81 3.31
CA GLN A 238 1.87 -22.97 2.78
C GLN A 238 0.83 -23.11 3.90
N ILE A 239 1.13 -23.86 4.97
CA ILE A 239 0.24 -24.00 6.14
C ILE A 239 0.03 -22.64 6.81
N ILE A 240 1.12 -21.88 7.07
CA ILE A 240 1.03 -20.57 7.71
C ILE A 240 0.21 -19.58 6.86
N ILE A 241 0.44 -19.55 5.54
CA ILE A 241 -0.32 -18.71 4.61
C ILE A 241 -1.81 -19.08 4.65
N THR A 242 -2.13 -20.37 4.60
CA THR A 242 -3.52 -20.86 4.64
C THR A 242 -4.21 -20.47 5.95
N LEU A 243 -3.51 -20.62 7.09
CA LEU A 243 -4.04 -20.22 8.39
C LEU A 243 -4.25 -18.70 8.45
N LEU A 244 -3.30 -17.90 7.96
CA LEU A 244 -3.42 -16.44 7.92
C LEU A 244 -4.62 -15.99 7.09
N LEU A 245 -4.81 -16.56 5.89
CA LEU A 245 -5.96 -16.25 5.04
C LEU A 245 -7.27 -16.73 5.66
N GLY A 246 -7.30 -17.92 6.27
CA GLY A 246 -8.46 -18.43 6.99
C GLY A 246 -8.86 -17.54 8.17
N CYS A 247 -7.90 -17.14 9.00
CA CYS A 247 -8.13 -16.19 10.09
C CYS A 247 -8.63 -14.83 9.57
N THR A 248 -8.08 -14.36 8.45
CA THR A 248 -8.53 -13.10 7.82
C THR A 248 -9.98 -13.21 7.36
N ALA A 249 -10.36 -14.31 6.72
CA ALA A 249 -11.74 -14.55 6.29
C ALA A 249 -12.72 -14.62 7.49
N ILE A 250 -12.33 -15.30 8.56
CA ILE A 250 -13.12 -15.36 9.81
C ILE A 250 -13.28 -13.96 10.42
N LEU A 251 -12.18 -13.17 10.47
CA LEU A 251 -12.20 -11.80 10.99
C LEU A 251 -13.16 -10.91 10.20
N VAL A 252 -13.09 -10.96 8.87
CA VAL A 252 -14.00 -10.20 7.99
C VAL A 252 -15.45 -10.62 8.22
N GLY A 253 -15.72 -11.94 8.30
CA GLY A 253 -17.03 -12.46 8.63
C GLY A 253 -17.52 -11.97 10.00
N TYR A 254 -16.68 -12.04 11.03
CA TYR A 254 -17.01 -11.56 12.36
C TYR A 254 -17.37 -10.06 12.36
N ILE A 255 -16.54 -9.22 11.73
CA ILE A 255 -16.80 -7.77 11.62
C ILE A 255 -18.13 -7.51 10.90
N ASN A 256 -18.39 -8.21 9.78
CA ASN A 256 -19.62 -8.04 9.00
C ASN A 256 -20.88 -8.41 9.79
N PHE A 257 -20.84 -9.49 10.58
CA PHE A 257 -22.04 -9.99 11.27
C PHE A 257 -22.25 -9.39 12.65
N PHE A 258 -21.20 -9.01 13.36
CA PHE A 258 -21.30 -8.65 14.78
C PHE A 258 -20.88 -7.22 15.09
N VAL A 259 -20.07 -6.58 14.23
CA VAL A 259 -19.55 -5.24 14.50
C VAL A 259 -20.25 -4.17 13.68
N LEU A 260 -20.53 -4.44 12.40
CA LEU A 260 -21.20 -3.48 11.53
C LEU A 260 -22.71 -3.58 11.67
N PRO A 261 -23.42 -2.50 12.06
CA PRO A 261 -24.85 -2.50 12.24
C PRO A 261 -25.59 -2.35 10.90
N PHE A 262 -25.27 -3.20 9.92
CA PHE A 262 -26.00 -3.20 8.67
C PHE A 262 -27.37 -3.83 8.83
N PRO A 263 -28.43 -3.32 8.15
CA PRO A 263 -29.71 -4.00 8.05
C PRO A 263 -29.52 -5.44 7.55
N HIS A 264 -30.32 -6.36 8.05
CA HIS A 264 -30.21 -7.80 7.76
C HIS A 264 -30.13 -8.11 6.26
N ASP A 265 -30.83 -7.34 5.43
CA ASP A 265 -30.83 -7.47 3.97
C ASP A 265 -29.47 -7.18 3.34
N TRP A 266 -28.74 -6.19 3.87
CA TRP A 266 -27.38 -5.83 3.41
C TRP A 266 -26.33 -6.83 3.90
N GLN A 267 -26.48 -7.41 5.07
CA GLN A 267 -25.62 -8.48 5.57
C GLN A 267 -25.76 -9.74 4.70
N THR A 268 -26.99 -10.07 4.30
CA THR A 268 -27.27 -11.20 3.41
C THR A 268 -26.71 -10.95 2.01
N PHE A 269 -26.78 -9.71 1.52
CA PHE A 269 -26.19 -9.32 0.24
C PHE A 269 -24.66 -9.41 0.29
N SER A 270 -24.02 -8.84 1.31
CA SER A 270 -22.55 -8.85 1.44
C SER A 270 -22.00 -10.29 1.56
N THR A 271 -22.73 -11.18 2.23
CA THR A 271 -22.33 -12.60 2.37
C THR A 271 -22.40 -13.36 1.05
N ARG A 272 -23.35 -13.03 0.17
CA ARG A 272 -23.50 -13.68 -1.14
C ARG A 272 -22.42 -13.26 -2.15
N TYR A 273 -21.79 -12.11 -1.96
CA TYR A 273 -20.80 -11.51 -2.90
C TYR A 273 -19.39 -11.40 -2.32
N ALA A 274 -19.17 -11.78 -1.05
CA ALA A 274 -17.85 -11.80 -0.42
C ALA A 274 -17.15 -13.18 -0.52
N VAL A 275 -17.80 -14.15 -1.14
CA VAL A 275 -17.26 -15.48 -1.51
C VAL A 275 -16.98 -15.45 -3.02
#